data_bdf4b29bbb3f08c9adc5951ddeec5413
#
_entry.id   bdf4b29bbb3f08c9adc5951ddeec5413
#
_cell.length_a   1.000
_cell.length_b   1.000
_cell.length_c   1.000
_cell.angle_alpha   90.00
_cell.angle_beta   90.00
_cell.angle_gamma   90.00
#
_symmetry.space_group_name_H-M   'P 1'
#
loop_
_entity.id
_entity.type
_entity.pdbx_description
1 polymer ?
#
loop_
_entity_poly.entity_id
_entity_poly.type
_entity_poly.pdbx_seq_one_letter_code
_entity_poly.pdbx_strand_id
1 'polypeptide(L)'
;FCWNLCYLPRNAGQTPLWIGGDSQAMVPGVPFTGFGGYHIPNGDFSLSCYRYVWYDVANPNDSAFVDLCFESAVGIGEDLSVDQFSIVPNPANAAAMVNFSLANGNADGIVVHNALGGQVMKSSVAAAQRSAQLSTASLPEGVYFVSLMDQGRTLRTQRLVVSR
;
A
#
# COMPACT_ATOMS: atom_id res chain seq x y z
N PHE A 1 21.33 0.55 -5.94
CA PHE A 1 21.98 1.15 -4.77
C PHE A 1 22.91 2.29 -5.19
N CYS A 2 23.29 3.11 -4.24
CA CYS A 2 24.31 4.14 -4.41
C CYS A 2 25.51 3.81 -3.50
N TRP A 3 26.71 3.96 -4.02
CA TRP A 3 27.97 3.98 -3.29
C TRP A 3 28.79 5.12 -3.86
N ASN A 4 28.72 6.30 -3.26
CA ASN A 4 29.21 7.57 -3.81
C ASN A 4 28.56 7.94 -5.18
N LEU A 5 28.55 7.02 -6.13
CA LEU A 5 27.76 7.08 -7.36
C LEU A 5 26.52 6.18 -7.25
N CYS A 6 25.44 6.55 -7.96
CA CYS A 6 24.21 5.76 -7.99
C CYS A 6 24.19 4.86 -9.24
N TYR A 7 23.90 3.59 -9.01
CA TYR A 7 23.83 2.57 -10.05
C TYR A 7 22.37 2.36 -10.46
N LEU A 8 22.15 2.08 -11.74
CA LEU A 8 20.82 1.78 -12.26
C LEU A 8 20.23 0.54 -11.59
N PRO A 9 18.90 0.50 -11.37
CA PRO A 9 18.23 -0.67 -10.84
C PRO A 9 18.50 -1.91 -11.69
N ARG A 10 18.66 -3.07 -11.05
CA ARG A 10 18.78 -4.37 -11.69
C ARG A 10 17.80 -5.37 -11.09
N ASN A 11 17.40 -6.35 -11.88
CA ASN A 11 16.57 -7.45 -11.39
C ASN A 11 17.44 -8.45 -10.62
N ALA A 12 17.19 -8.59 -9.31
CA ALA A 12 17.97 -9.47 -8.43
C ALA A 12 17.85 -10.95 -8.81
N GLY A 13 16.72 -11.37 -9.38
CA GLY A 13 16.55 -12.75 -9.88
C GLY A 13 17.41 -13.06 -11.10
N GLN A 14 17.74 -12.06 -11.91
CA GLN A 14 18.61 -12.21 -13.08
C GLN A 14 20.07 -11.88 -12.77
N THR A 15 20.32 -11.03 -11.80
CA THR A 15 21.67 -10.60 -11.39
C THR A 15 21.78 -10.68 -9.87
N PRO A 16 21.88 -11.90 -9.31
CA PRO A 16 21.87 -12.10 -7.84
C PRO A 16 23.13 -11.56 -7.16
N LEU A 17 24.22 -11.44 -7.90
CA LEU A 17 25.47 -10.84 -7.43
C LEU A 17 25.80 -9.62 -8.29
N TRP A 18 26.08 -8.51 -7.63
CA TRP A 18 26.48 -7.29 -8.31
C TRP A 18 27.63 -6.60 -7.55
N ILE A 19 28.73 -6.36 -8.24
CA ILE A 19 29.89 -5.66 -7.70
C ILE A 19 29.89 -4.24 -8.25
N GLY A 20 29.94 -3.25 -7.36
CA GLY A 20 30.13 -1.85 -7.72
C GLY A 20 31.54 -1.62 -8.28
N GLY A 21 31.65 -0.76 -9.29
CA GLY A 21 32.93 -0.45 -9.93
C GLY A 21 33.76 0.61 -9.22
N ASP A 22 33.20 1.28 -8.20
CA ASP A 22 33.84 2.41 -7.54
C ASP A 22 34.42 2.00 -6.19
N SER A 23 35.60 2.54 -5.89
CA SER A 23 36.22 2.44 -4.57
C SER A 23 36.24 3.83 -3.90
N GLN A 24 36.10 3.85 -2.58
CA GLN A 24 36.13 5.07 -1.79
C GLN A 24 37.15 4.95 -0.67
N ALA A 25 38.03 5.94 -0.56
CA ALA A 25 38.94 6.00 0.58
C ALA A 25 38.15 6.30 1.86
N MET A 26 38.30 5.43 2.86
CA MET A 26 37.65 5.57 4.15
C MET A 26 38.64 6.15 5.17
N VAL A 27 38.18 7.13 5.95
CA VAL A 27 39.00 7.73 7.01
C VAL A 27 38.52 7.15 8.35
N PRO A 28 39.40 6.52 9.14
CA PRO A 28 39.03 5.99 10.44
C PRO A 28 38.37 7.03 11.34
N GLY A 29 37.22 6.67 11.93
CA GLY A 29 36.47 7.55 12.81
C GLY A 29 35.59 8.61 12.13
N VAL A 30 35.63 8.71 10.80
CA VAL A 30 34.76 9.62 10.03
C VAL A 30 33.63 8.83 9.40
N PRO A 31 32.36 9.11 9.72
CA PRO A 31 31.22 8.44 9.10
C PRO A 31 31.16 8.73 7.59
N PHE A 32 31.00 7.68 6.80
CA PHE A 32 30.73 7.80 5.37
C PHE A 32 29.21 7.71 5.13
N THR A 33 28.64 8.73 4.50
CA THR A 33 27.19 8.86 4.27
C THR A 33 26.78 8.66 2.80
N GLY A 34 27.70 8.25 1.95
CA GLY A 34 27.47 8.08 0.51
C GLY A 34 26.82 6.75 0.12
N PHE A 35 26.37 5.92 1.09
CA PHE A 35 25.64 4.69 0.81
C PHE A 35 24.13 4.91 0.86
N GLY A 36 23.43 4.33 -0.12
CA GLY A 36 21.97 4.26 -0.13
C GLY A 36 21.50 2.97 -0.81
N GLY A 37 20.70 2.18 -0.11
CA GLY A 37 20.03 1.01 -0.65
C GLY A 37 18.61 1.37 -1.08
N TYR A 38 18.19 0.91 -2.26
CA TYR A 38 16.86 1.14 -2.80
C TYR A 38 16.27 -0.18 -3.29
N HIS A 39 14.99 -0.38 -3.02
CA HIS A 39 14.23 -1.52 -3.50
C HIS A 39 13.03 -1.02 -4.32
N ILE A 40 12.83 -1.63 -5.49
CA ILE A 40 11.66 -1.40 -6.34
C ILE A 40 10.94 -2.74 -6.42
N PRO A 41 9.77 -2.89 -5.76
CA PRO A 41 9.10 -4.18 -5.64
C PRO A 41 8.51 -4.70 -6.97
N ASN A 42 8.29 -3.81 -7.95
CA ASN A 42 7.79 -4.15 -9.29
C ASN A 42 6.56 -5.09 -9.28
N GLY A 43 5.66 -4.87 -8.31
CA GLY A 43 4.45 -5.66 -8.12
C GLY A 43 4.60 -6.90 -7.21
N ASP A 44 5.81 -7.24 -6.79
CA ASP A 44 6.05 -8.25 -5.76
C ASP A 44 6.22 -7.56 -4.41
N PHE A 45 5.27 -7.78 -3.50
CA PHE A 45 5.25 -7.19 -2.17
C PHE A 45 5.76 -8.14 -1.08
N SER A 46 6.45 -9.20 -1.45
CA SER A 46 7.11 -10.10 -0.51
C SER A 46 8.31 -9.42 0.16
N LEU A 47 8.72 -9.97 1.31
CA LEU A 47 9.94 -9.56 1.99
C LEU A 47 11.16 -9.82 1.09
N SER A 48 11.90 -8.76 0.77
CA SER A 48 13.11 -8.83 -0.05
C SER A 48 14.34 -8.42 0.77
N CYS A 49 15.30 -9.32 0.93
CA CYS A 49 16.51 -9.05 1.69
C CYS A 49 17.74 -9.04 0.77
N TYR A 50 18.59 -8.06 0.97
CA TYR A 50 19.83 -7.89 0.23
C TYR A 50 21.01 -7.76 1.19
N ARG A 51 22.09 -8.50 0.92
CA ARG A 51 23.35 -8.34 1.64
C ARG A 51 24.26 -7.39 0.89
N TYR A 52 24.64 -6.30 1.54
CA TYR A 52 25.64 -5.36 1.06
C TYR A 52 26.96 -5.66 1.78
N VAL A 53 28.01 -5.87 0.99
CA VAL A 53 29.35 -6.20 1.50
C VAL A 53 30.32 -5.12 1.04
N TRP A 54 31.04 -4.55 1.97
CA TRP A 54 32.19 -3.68 1.72
C TRP A 54 33.45 -4.45 2.05
N TYR A 55 34.43 -4.36 1.21
CA TYR A 55 35.72 -5.03 1.40
C TYR A 55 36.87 -4.10 1.02
N ASP A 56 38.02 -4.29 1.65
CA ASP A 56 39.25 -3.62 1.25
C ASP A 56 39.73 -4.15 -0.11
N VAL A 57 39.92 -3.25 -1.06
CA VAL A 57 40.39 -3.61 -2.43
C VAL A 57 41.74 -4.28 -2.40
N ALA A 58 42.64 -3.92 -1.46
CA ALA A 58 43.92 -4.50 -1.28
C ALA A 58 43.89 -5.85 -0.53
N ASN A 59 42.86 -6.07 0.29
CA ASN A 59 42.68 -7.29 1.07
C ASN A 59 41.21 -7.68 1.15
N PRO A 60 40.67 -8.37 0.14
CA PRO A 60 39.24 -8.70 0.08
C PRO A 60 38.70 -9.57 1.24
N ASN A 61 39.60 -10.17 2.04
CA ASN A 61 39.19 -10.89 3.24
C ASN A 61 38.85 -9.95 4.41
N ASP A 62 39.32 -8.71 4.35
CA ASP A 62 38.89 -7.66 5.29
C ASP A 62 37.63 -7.03 4.77
N SER A 63 36.50 -7.47 5.32
CA SER A 63 35.17 -7.09 4.84
C SER A 63 34.18 -6.90 5.99
N ALA A 64 33.19 -6.05 5.75
CA ALA A 64 32.04 -5.84 6.60
C ALA A 64 30.76 -5.96 5.77
N PHE A 65 29.67 -6.38 6.36
CA PHE A 65 28.41 -6.49 5.66
C PHE A 65 27.24 -5.98 6.49
N VAL A 66 26.15 -5.68 5.80
CA VAL A 66 24.84 -5.43 6.39
C VAL A 66 23.77 -6.11 5.55
N ASP A 67 22.78 -6.70 6.20
CA ASP A 67 21.58 -7.21 5.57
C ASP A 67 20.48 -6.17 5.69
N LEU A 68 19.97 -5.69 4.56
CA LEU A 68 18.81 -4.78 4.49
C LEU A 68 17.64 -5.55 3.92
N CYS A 69 16.57 -5.61 4.71
CA CYS A 69 15.32 -6.22 4.31
C CYS A 69 14.28 -5.12 4.06
N PHE A 70 13.66 -5.17 2.90
CA PHE A 70 12.59 -4.28 2.49
C PHE A 70 11.28 -5.05 2.57
N GLU A 71 10.43 -4.65 3.49
CA GLU A 71 9.06 -5.10 3.55
C GLU A 71 8.20 -4.00 2.93
N SER A 72 7.56 -4.31 1.83
CA SER A 72 6.54 -3.43 1.27
C SER A 72 5.31 -3.57 2.15
N ALA A 73 5.21 -2.78 3.22
CA ALA A 73 3.93 -2.57 3.85
C ALA A 73 3.03 -1.94 2.78
N VAL A 74 2.17 -2.76 2.17
CA VAL A 74 0.99 -2.24 1.50
C VAL A 74 0.27 -1.50 2.63
N GLY A 75 0.39 -0.19 2.68
CA GLY A 75 -0.54 0.62 3.43
C GLY A 75 -1.94 0.13 3.08
N ILE A 76 -3.01 0.57 3.72
CA ILE A 76 -4.37 0.18 3.36
C ILE A 76 -4.50 0.41 1.85
N GLY A 77 -4.08 -0.60 1.07
CA GLY A 77 -4.02 -0.53 -0.38
C GLY A 77 -5.47 -0.45 -0.84
N GLU A 78 -5.81 0.62 -1.53
CA GLU A 78 -7.03 0.58 -2.33
C GLU A 78 -6.90 -0.66 -3.21
N ASP A 79 -7.81 -1.60 -3.06
CA ASP A 79 -7.79 -2.81 -3.86
C ASP A 79 -7.91 -2.41 -5.32
N LEU A 80 -6.86 -2.66 -6.11
CA LEU A 80 -6.81 -2.32 -7.54
C LEU A 80 -7.92 -3.00 -8.35
N SER A 81 -8.65 -3.95 -7.74
CA SER A 81 -9.86 -4.52 -8.33
C SER A 81 -11.03 -3.55 -8.39
N VAL A 82 -11.00 -2.43 -7.67
CA VAL A 82 -12.08 -1.42 -7.66
C VAL A 82 -11.71 -0.26 -8.56
N ASP A 83 -12.29 -0.21 -9.77
CA ASP A 83 -12.09 0.88 -10.73
C ASP A 83 -12.77 2.16 -10.28
N GLN A 84 -13.98 2.04 -9.75
CA GLN A 84 -14.78 3.17 -9.31
C GLN A 84 -15.48 2.86 -7.99
N PHE A 85 -15.47 3.82 -7.09
CA PHE A 85 -16.25 3.81 -5.86
C PHE A 85 -16.66 5.23 -5.51
N SER A 86 -17.96 5.53 -5.54
CA SER A 86 -18.49 6.87 -5.29
C SER A 86 -19.78 6.84 -4.51
N ILE A 87 -20.02 7.87 -3.71
CA ILE A 87 -21.21 8.02 -2.88
C ILE A 87 -21.86 9.36 -3.20
N VAL A 88 -23.09 9.35 -3.67
CA VAL A 88 -23.81 10.54 -4.13
C VAL A 88 -25.27 10.51 -3.66
N PRO A 89 -25.78 11.61 -3.08
CA PRO A 89 -25.08 12.83 -2.71
C PRO A 89 -24.16 12.64 -1.49
N ASN A 90 -23.14 13.46 -1.40
CA ASN A 90 -22.29 13.57 -0.23
C ASN A 90 -21.93 15.04 -0.01
N PRO A 91 -22.49 15.74 0.96
CA PRO A 91 -23.31 15.25 2.09
C PRO A 91 -24.66 14.63 1.68
N ALA A 92 -25.09 13.60 2.44
CA ALA A 92 -26.38 12.95 2.30
C ALA A 92 -27.34 13.43 3.38
N ASN A 93 -28.64 13.52 3.01
CA ASN A 93 -29.72 13.81 3.97
C ASN A 93 -30.43 12.51 4.37
N ALA A 94 -31.32 12.00 3.53
CA ALA A 94 -32.16 10.83 3.83
C ALA A 94 -31.64 9.54 3.21
N ALA A 95 -30.92 9.62 2.09
CA ALA A 95 -30.33 8.49 1.39
C ALA A 95 -29.12 8.92 0.57
N ALA A 96 -28.23 7.96 0.30
CA ALA A 96 -27.14 8.09 -0.65
C ALA A 96 -27.09 6.86 -1.55
N MET A 97 -26.63 7.03 -2.79
CA MET A 97 -26.34 5.96 -3.71
C MET A 97 -24.83 5.68 -3.68
N VAL A 98 -24.45 4.46 -3.40
CA VAL A 98 -23.08 3.96 -3.54
C VAL A 98 -22.97 3.34 -4.92
N ASN A 99 -22.14 3.91 -5.79
CA ASN A 99 -21.83 3.36 -7.11
C ASN A 99 -20.42 2.77 -7.08
N PHE A 100 -20.25 1.60 -7.68
CA PHE A 100 -18.96 0.92 -7.74
C PHE A 100 -18.83 0.10 -9.01
N SER A 101 -17.60 -0.01 -9.48
CA SER A 101 -17.22 -0.95 -10.54
C SER A 101 -15.95 -1.70 -10.12
N LEU A 102 -15.87 -2.95 -10.52
CA LEU A 102 -14.75 -3.84 -10.23
C LEU A 102 -14.12 -4.27 -11.56
N ALA A 103 -12.80 -4.12 -11.68
CA ALA A 103 -12.03 -4.66 -12.79
C ALA A 103 -12.03 -6.19 -12.74
N ASN A 104 -11.89 -6.74 -11.53
CA ASN A 104 -11.89 -8.18 -11.27
C ASN A 104 -12.56 -8.45 -9.92
N GLY A 105 -13.11 -9.66 -9.75
CA GLY A 105 -13.71 -10.11 -8.49
C GLY A 105 -15.17 -9.70 -8.31
N ASN A 106 -15.68 -9.86 -7.11
CA ASN A 106 -17.04 -9.59 -6.72
C ASN A 106 -17.05 -8.73 -5.45
N ALA A 107 -18.16 -8.03 -5.23
CA ALA A 107 -18.48 -7.46 -3.93
C ALA A 107 -19.72 -8.17 -3.39
N ASP A 108 -19.72 -8.52 -2.13
CA ASP A 108 -20.81 -9.21 -1.45
C ASP A 108 -21.54 -8.32 -0.45
N GLY A 109 -20.96 -7.18 -0.08
CA GLY A 109 -21.57 -6.30 0.90
C GLY A 109 -21.02 -4.88 0.96
N ILE A 110 -21.79 -4.03 1.64
CA ILE A 110 -21.40 -2.69 2.04
C ILE A 110 -21.57 -2.61 3.55
N VAL A 111 -20.53 -2.12 4.25
CA VAL A 111 -20.54 -1.90 5.68
C VAL A 111 -20.30 -0.43 5.96
N VAL A 112 -21.07 0.14 6.90
CA VAL A 112 -20.92 1.53 7.33
C VAL A 112 -20.49 1.57 8.78
N HIS A 113 -19.42 2.30 9.05
CA HIS A 113 -18.90 2.53 10.39
C HIS A 113 -19.04 4.01 10.75
N ASN A 114 -19.27 4.29 12.03
CA ASN A 114 -19.16 5.65 12.56
C ASN A 114 -17.68 6.05 12.76
N ALA A 115 -17.46 7.30 13.18
CA ALA A 115 -16.10 7.83 13.40
C ALA A 115 -15.32 7.11 14.52
N LEU A 116 -15.99 6.37 15.39
CA LEU A 116 -15.36 5.57 16.46
C LEU A 116 -15.08 4.12 16.02
N GLY A 117 -15.33 3.78 14.74
CA GLY A 117 -15.15 2.43 14.20
C GLY A 117 -16.30 1.46 14.51
N GLY A 118 -17.36 1.91 15.18
CA GLY A 118 -18.55 1.10 15.43
C GLY A 118 -19.33 0.87 14.14
N GLN A 119 -19.65 -0.40 13.82
CA GLN A 119 -20.51 -0.73 12.69
C GLN A 119 -21.96 -0.28 12.97
N VAL A 120 -22.51 0.57 12.09
CA VAL A 120 -23.85 1.12 12.22
C VAL A 120 -24.82 0.57 11.16
N MET A 121 -24.29 0.06 10.04
CA MET A 121 -25.12 -0.52 8.98
C MET A 121 -24.34 -1.59 8.21
N LYS A 122 -25.05 -2.60 7.73
CA LYS A 122 -24.55 -3.60 6.78
C LYS A 122 -25.63 -3.90 5.75
N SER A 123 -25.26 -3.97 4.49
CA SER A 123 -26.14 -4.33 3.37
C SER A 123 -25.44 -5.33 2.47
N SER A 124 -26.15 -6.34 2.01
CA SER A 124 -25.66 -7.28 1.02
C SER A 124 -25.72 -6.68 -0.39
N VAL A 125 -24.79 -7.08 -1.23
CA VAL A 125 -24.70 -6.69 -2.64
C VAL A 125 -24.75 -7.96 -3.48
N ALA A 126 -25.61 -7.97 -4.50
CA ALA A 126 -25.67 -9.10 -5.43
C ALA A 126 -24.51 -9.04 -6.44
N ALA A 127 -24.04 -10.20 -6.89
CA ALA A 127 -22.83 -10.33 -7.74
C ALA A 127 -22.82 -9.48 -9.02
N ALA A 128 -23.98 -9.18 -9.60
CA ALA A 128 -24.08 -8.33 -10.81
C ALA A 128 -24.40 -6.86 -10.50
N GLN A 129 -24.57 -6.51 -9.23
CA GLN A 129 -24.97 -5.16 -8.82
C GLN A 129 -23.75 -4.21 -8.93
N ARG A 130 -24.02 -2.98 -9.39
CA ARG A 130 -23.01 -1.92 -9.54
C ARG A 130 -23.36 -0.68 -8.72
N SER A 131 -24.49 -0.71 -8.03
CA SER A 131 -24.93 0.36 -7.13
C SER A 131 -25.79 -0.19 -6.02
N ALA A 132 -25.77 0.46 -4.86
CA ALA A 132 -26.62 0.15 -3.73
C ALA A 132 -27.09 1.43 -3.05
N GLN A 133 -28.36 1.47 -2.67
CA GLN A 133 -28.92 2.59 -1.91
C GLN A 133 -28.66 2.39 -0.42
N LEU A 134 -28.10 3.39 0.23
CA LEU A 134 -27.96 3.49 1.67
C LEU A 134 -29.03 4.46 2.22
N SER A 135 -29.88 3.98 3.11
CA SER A 135 -30.79 4.84 3.87
C SER A 135 -30.01 5.49 5.01
N THR A 136 -29.84 6.80 4.95
CA THR A 136 -29.16 7.57 5.98
C THR A 136 -30.15 8.25 6.95
N ALA A 137 -31.45 8.06 6.74
CA ALA A 137 -32.52 8.73 7.53
C ALA A 137 -32.44 8.41 9.04
N SER A 138 -32.00 7.23 9.42
CA SER A 138 -31.85 6.80 10.82
C SER A 138 -30.49 7.14 11.44
N LEU A 139 -29.52 7.58 10.62
CA LEU A 139 -28.19 7.92 11.11
C LEU A 139 -28.18 9.35 11.67
N PRO A 140 -27.57 9.61 12.83
CA PRO A 140 -27.28 10.97 13.31
C PRO A 140 -26.44 11.74 12.29
N GLU A 141 -26.48 13.07 12.36
CA GLU A 141 -25.56 13.92 11.60
C GLU A 141 -24.12 13.61 12.02
N GLY A 142 -23.22 13.54 11.04
CA GLY A 142 -21.83 13.23 11.32
C GLY A 142 -21.07 12.61 10.14
N VAL A 143 -19.86 12.12 10.45
CA VAL A 143 -18.96 11.48 9.50
C VAL A 143 -19.04 9.96 9.67
N TYR A 144 -19.16 9.29 8.56
CA TYR A 144 -19.23 7.84 8.45
C TYR A 144 -18.22 7.34 7.43
N PHE A 145 -17.83 6.07 7.54
CA PHE A 145 -16.96 5.39 6.60
C PHE A 145 -17.73 4.22 5.98
N VAL A 146 -17.89 4.28 4.68
CA VAL A 146 -18.61 3.27 3.89
C VAL A 146 -17.58 2.41 3.20
N SER A 147 -17.60 1.12 3.48
CA SER A 147 -16.64 0.12 2.96
C SER A 147 -17.36 -0.86 2.04
N LEU A 148 -16.81 -1.07 0.85
CA LEU A 148 -17.18 -2.16 -0.05
C LEU A 148 -16.44 -3.42 0.39
N MET A 149 -17.16 -4.54 0.49
CA MET A 149 -16.64 -5.80 1.06
C MET A 149 -16.72 -6.92 0.04
N ASP A 150 -15.76 -7.85 0.13
CA ASP A 150 -15.78 -9.16 -0.52
C ASP A 150 -15.25 -10.22 0.45
N GLN A 151 -16.09 -11.23 0.78
CA GLN A 151 -15.77 -12.33 1.67
C GLN A 151 -15.13 -11.90 3.02
N GLY A 152 -15.65 -10.80 3.59
CA GLY A 152 -15.15 -10.24 4.84
C GLY A 152 -13.91 -9.35 4.70
N ARG A 153 -13.34 -9.20 3.51
CA ARG A 153 -12.24 -8.30 3.21
C ARG A 153 -12.77 -6.93 2.74
N THR A 154 -12.18 -5.87 3.20
CA THR A 154 -12.47 -4.51 2.71
C THR A 154 -11.75 -4.29 1.39
N LEU A 155 -12.49 -4.00 0.33
CA LEU A 155 -11.97 -3.65 -0.99
C LEU A 155 -11.65 -2.16 -1.08
N ARG A 156 -12.60 -1.30 -0.68
CA ARG A 156 -12.43 0.15 -0.71
C ARG A 156 -13.30 0.82 0.34
N THR A 157 -12.82 1.94 0.89
CA THR A 157 -13.55 2.74 1.88
C THR A 157 -13.63 4.19 1.42
N GLN A 158 -14.79 4.81 1.59
CA GLN A 158 -15.01 6.23 1.34
C GLN A 158 -15.76 6.90 2.47
N ARG A 159 -15.42 8.17 2.73
CA ARG A 159 -16.11 9.00 3.71
C ARG A 159 -17.49 9.43 3.18
N LEU A 160 -18.48 9.28 4.03
CA LEU A 160 -19.83 9.81 3.86
C LEU A 160 -20.10 10.84 4.96
N VAL A 161 -20.63 11.99 4.61
CA VAL A 161 -21.11 12.99 5.56
C VAL A 161 -22.63 12.95 5.54
N VAL A 162 -23.26 12.83 6.70
CA VAL A 162 -24.71 12.94 6.88
C VAL A 162 -25.01 14.33 7.47
N SER A 163 -25.83 15.08 6.78
CA SER A 163 -26.27 16.44 7.18
C SER A 163 -27.73 16.63 6.81
N ARG A 164 -28.50 17.29 7.68
CA ARG A 164 -29.93 17.57 7.50
C ARG A 164 -30.21 19.06 7.44
#